data_67dd732589378c17006c673db7bbff7a
#
_entry.id   67dd732589378c17006c673db7bbff7a
#
_cell.length_a   1.000
_cell.length_b   1.000
_cell.length_c   1.000
_cell.angle_alpha   90.00
_cell.angle_beta   90.00
_cell.angle_gamma   90.00
#
_symmetry.space_group_name_H-M   'P 1'
#
loop_
_entity.id
_entity.type
_entity.pdbx_description
1 polymer ?
#
loop_
_entity_poly.entity_id
_entity_poly.type
_entity_poly.pdbx_seq_one_letter_code
_entity_poly.pdbx_strand_id
1 'polypeptide(L)'
;MRSVKENFSGLTIFVMNIESFSSKKGQTAGEWMSKVLGPHGMIAIDESTTIKNHKAKRTKALMKIAANFKYRRLLTGSPITKSPLDIYAQAEFLKPGLLGHESFYTFQGRYAVMQRRTMGAHSFQQILG
;
A
#
# COMPACT_ATOMS: atom_id res chain seq x y z
N MET A 1 -5.39 -5.77 -27.93
CA MET A 1 -6.16 -5.41 -26.68
C MET A 1 -7.59 -5.13 -27.11
N ARG A 2 -8.53 -6.03 -26.84
CA ARG A 2 -9.95 -5.79 -27.16
C ARG A 2 -10.47 -4.65 -26.28
N SER A 3 -11.13 -3.69 -26.91
CA SER A 3 -11.83 -2.60 -26.23
C SER A 3 -12.99 -3.20 -25.43
N VAL A 4 -12.86 -3.25 -24.13
CA VAL A 4 -13.99 -3.61 -23.24
C VAL A 4 -14.82 -2.34 -23.08
N LYS A 5 -15.66 -2.06 -24.06
CA LYS A 5 -16.84 -1.19 -23.92
C LYS A 5 -17.95 -2.06 -23.36
N GLU A 6 -17.82 -2.49 -22.13
CA GLU A 6 -18.91 -3.16 -21.44
C GLU A 6 -19.66 -2.10 -20.62
N ASN A 7 -20.92 -1.92 -20.95
CA ASN A 7 -21.86 -1.24 -20.08
C ASN A 7 -22.08 -2.15 -18.86
N PHE A 8 -21.31 -1.88 -17.80
CA PHE A 8 -21.48 -2.60 -16.54
C PHE A 8 -22.81 -2.16 -15.91
N SER A 9 -23.80 -3.04 -15.97
CA SER A 9 -25.03 -2.88 -15.18
C SER A 9 -24.89 -3.71 -13.91
N GLY A 10 -25.08 -3.08 -12.76
CA GLY A 10 -24.97 -3.74 -11.46
C GLY A 10 -23.58 -3.68 -10.84
N LEU A 11 -23.34 -4.54 -9.85
CA LEU A 11 -22.06 -4.64 -9.14
C LEU A 11 -21.07 -5.51 -9.93
N THR A 12 -19.93 -4.93 -10.26
CA THR A 12 -18.82 -5.67 -10.89
C THR A 12 -17.63 -5.71 -9.95
N ILE A 13 -17.08 -6.90 -9.72
CA ILE A 13 -15.94 -7.13 -8.83
C ILE A 13 -14.79 -7.71 -9.65
N PHE A 14 -13.62 -7.04 -9.61
CA PHE A 14 -12.37 -7.54 -10.17
C PHE A 14 -11.46 -8.00 -9.03
N VAL A 15 -10.96 -9.21 -9.13
CA VAL A 15 -10.04 -9.77 -8.14
C VAL A 15 -8.66 -9.96 -8.78
N MET A 16 -7.64 -9.45 -8.12
CA MET A 16 -6.24 -9.59 -8.56
C MET A 16 -5.38 -10.05 -7.39
N ASN A 17 -4.43 -10.95 -7.69
CA ASN A 17 -3.41 -11.30 -6.70
C ASN A 17 -2.48 -10.10 -6.46
N ILE A 18 -2.27 -9.74 -5.20
CA ILE A 18 -1.45 -8.59 -4.80
C ILE A 18 0.02 -8.74 -5.24
N GLU A 19 0.54 -9.95 -5.33
CA GLU A 19 1.89 -10.21 -5.79
C GLU A 19 2.10 -9.81 -7.26
N SER A 20 1.04 -9.82 -8.08
CA SER A 20 1.12 -9.39 -9.49
C SER A 20 1.62 -7.95 -9.65
N PHE A 21 1.37 -7.08 -8.65
CA PHE A 21 1.84 -5.69 -8.64
C PHE A 21 3.35 -5.54 -8.43
N SER A 22 4.06 -6.62 -8.15
CA SER A 22 5.52 -6.64 -8.19
C SER A 22 6.08 -6.66 -9.62
N SER A 23 5.26 -7.05 -10.61
CA SER A 23 5.61 -7.11 -12.03
C SER A 23 5.08 -5.90 -12.80
N LYS A 24 5.78 -5.53 -13.90
CA LYS A 24 5.34 -4.44 -14.78
C LYS A 24 3.98 -4.74 -15.42
N LYS A 25 3.72 -6.00 -15.82
CA LYS A 25 2.44 -6.41 -16.40
C LYS A 25 1.26 -6.20 -15.45
N GLY A 26 1.40 -6.61 -14.20
CA GLY A 26 0.37 -6.40 -13.17
C GLY A 26 0.16 -4.93 -12.86
N GLN A 27 1.24 -4.13 -12.79
CA GLN A 27 1.14 -2.68 -12.60
C GLN A 27 0.37 -2.01 -13.74
N THR A 28 0.71 -2.32 -15.00
CA THR A 28 0.00 -1.78 -16.18
C THR A 28 -1.47 -2.17 -16.19
N ALA A 29 -1.80 -3.41 -15.85
CA ALA A 29 -3.20 -3.85 -15.74
C ALA A 29 -3.96 -3.08 -14.64
N GLY A 30 -3.36 -2.94 -13.46
CA GLY A 30 -3.94 -2.17 -12.36
C GLY A 30 -4.11 -0.68 -12.67
N GLU A 31 -3.14 -0.07 -13.34
CA GLU A 31 -3.24 1.33 -13.79
C GLU A 31 -4.38 1.52 -14.80
N TRP A 32 -4.54 0.60 -15.75
CA TRP A 32 -5.66 0.63 -16.68
C TRP A 32 -7.00 0.50 -15.95
N MET A 33 -7.13 -0.50 -15.07
CA MET A 33 -8.35 -0.72 -14.29
C MET A 33 -8.69 0.51 -13.43
N SER A 34 -7.70 1.14 -12.82
CA SER A 34 -7.92 2.31 -11.97
C SER A 34 -8.45 3.52 -12.73
N LYS A 35 -8.09 3.68 -14.00
CA LYS A 35 -8.60 4.75 -14.85
C LYS A 35 -10.07 4.52 -15.25
N VAL A 36 -10.45 3.26 -15.45
CA VAL A 36 -11.81 2.89 -15.88
C VAL A 36 -12.77 2.86 -14.68
N LEU A 37 -12.35 2.29 -13.57
CA LEU A 37 -13.22 1.99 -12.42
C LEU A 37 -13.08 3.02 -11.29
N GLY A 38 -11.91 3.62 -11.15
CA GLY A 38 -11.53 4.43 -9.99
C GLY A 38 -12.47 5.57 -9.64
N PRO A 39 -12.95 6.40 -10.61
CA PRO A 39 -13.79 7.56 -10.33
C PRO A 39 -15.09 7.22 -9.60
N HIS A 40 -15.62 6.02 -9.82
CA HIS A 40 -16.89 5.55 -9.21
C HIS A 40 -16.73 4.29 -8.38
N GLY A 41 -15.52 3.74 -8.34
CA GLY A 41 -15.22 2.44 -7.73
C GLY A 41 -14.60 2.53 -6.35
N MET A 42 -14.49 1.35 -5.76
CA MET A 42 -13.77 1.12 -4.51
C MET A 42 -12.63 0.15 -4.78
N ILE A 43 -11.47 0.44 -4.20
CA ILE A 43 -10.37 -0.52 -4.11
C ILE A 43 -10.29 -1.06 -2.68
N ALA A 44 -10.22 -2.38 -2.56
CA ALA A 44 -10.02 -3.05 -1.29
C ALA A 44 -8.79 -3.94 -1.35
N ILE A 45 -8.00 -3.97 -0.29
CA ILE A 45 -6.88 -4.88 -0.11
C ILE A 45 -7.23 -5.83 1.03
N ASP A 46 -7.27 -7.12 0.72
CA ASP A 46 -7.33 -8.18 1.71
C ASP A 46 -5.91 -8.52 2.19
N GLU A 47 -5.78 -8.88 3.45
CA GLU A 47 -4.48 -9.08 4.12
C GLU A 47 -3.53 -7.89 3.94
N SER A 48 -3.97 -6.70 4.38
CA SER A 48 -3.28 -5.42 4.14
C SER A 48 -1.87 -5.35 4.73
N THR A 49 -1.48 -6.27 5.62
CA THR A 49 -0.10 -6.41 6.10
C THR A 49 0.89 -6.68 4.97
N THR A 50 0.43 -7.16 3.82
CA THR A 50 1.25 -7.35 2.61
C THR A 50 1.81 -6.05 2.03
N ILE A 51 1.20 -4.90 2.34
CA ILE A 51 1.66 -3.56 1.92
C ILE A 51 2.35 -2.76 3.02
N LYS A 52 2.63 -3.32 4.20
CA LYS A 52 3.27 -2.61 5.31
C LYS A 52 4.65 -2.04 4.98
N ASN A 53 5.38 -2.66 4.05
CA ASN A 53 6.67 -2.14 3.60
C ASN A 53 6.46 -1.05 2.53
N HIS A 54 6.55 0.22 2.93
CA HIS A 54 6.40 1.38 2.06
C HIS A 54 7.43 1.46 0.91
N LYS A 55 8.57 0.77 1.02
CA LYS A 55 9.61 0.73 -0.02
C LYS A 55 9.37 -0.34 -1.09
N ALA A 56 8.52 -1.32 -0.82
CA ALA A 56 8.26 -2.42 -1.74
C ALA A 56 7.62 -1.92 -3.05
N LYS A 57 8.04 -2.51 -4.18
CA LYS A 57 7.54 -2.15 -5.52
C LYS A 57 6.02 -2.26 -5.60
N ARG A 58 5.44 -3.36 -5.10
CA ARG A 58 3.99 -3.57 -5.06
C ARG A 58 3.26 -2.49 -4.26
N THR A 59 3.79 -2.11 -3.08
CA THR A 59 3.19 -1.07 -2.26
C THR A 59 3.15 0.27 -2.98
N LYS A 60 4.26 0.68 -3.60
CA LYS A 60 4.33 1.92 -4.39
C LYS A 60 3.37 1.90 -5.57
N ALA A 61 3.28 0.77 -6.27
CA ALA A 61 2.35 0.61 -7.38
C ALA A 61 0.89 0.72 -6.93
N LEU A 62 0.53 0.06 -5.82
CA LEU A 62 -0.80 0.11 -5.26
C LEU A 62 -1.18 1.50 -4.75
N MET A 63 -0.25 2.25 -4.13
CA MET A 63 -0.48 3.66 -3.77
C MET A 63 -0.85 4.51 -4.97
N LYS A 64 -0.09 4.36 -6.07
CA LYS A 64 -0.34 5.08 -7.32
C LYS A 64 -1.71 4.73 -7.93
N ILE A 65 -2.04 3.44 -7.94
CA ILE A 65 -3.33 2.92 -8.46
C ILE A 65 -4.48 3.42 -7.58
N ALA A 66 -4.34 3.33 -6.26
CA ALA A 66 -5.36 3.73 -5.30
C ALA A 66 -5.70 5.22 -5.37
N ALA A 67 -4.76 6.07 -5.81
CA ALA A 67 -5.00 7.51 -5.97
C ALA A 67 -6.17 7.83 -6.91
N ASN A 68 -6.48 6.95 -7.87
CA ASN A 68 -7.58 7.11 -8.82
C ASN A 68 -8.93 6.63 -8.28
N PHE A 69 -8.96 5.91 -7.14
CA PHE A 69 -10.20 5.38 -6.58
C PHE A 69 -10.81 6.34 -5.56
N LYS A 70 -12.12 6.52 -5.66
CA LYS A 70 -12.90 7.36 -4.73
C LYS A 70 -12.96 6.75 -3.33
N TYR A 71 -13.10 5.44 -3.26
CA TYR A 71 -13.21 4.72 -1.98
C TYR A 71 -12.07 3.71 -1.84
N ARG A 72 -11.54 3.61 -0.62
CA ARG A 72 -10.43 2.68 -0.30
C ARG A 72 -10.75 1.94 0.98
N ARG A 73 -10.41 0.64 1.03
CA ARG A 73 -10.61 -0.23 2.20
C ARG A 73 -9.42 -1.14 2.39
N LEU A 74 -9.18 -1.47 3.63
CA LEU A 74 -8.22 -2.48 4.05
C LEU A 74 -8.93 -3.51 4.92
N LEU A 75 -8.60 -4.78 4.69
CA LEU A 75 -9.06 -5.88 5.50
C LEU A 75 -7.82 -6.57 6.07
N THR A 76 -7.81 -6.77 7.38
CA THR A 76 -6.74 -7.50 8.08
C THR A 76 -7.19 -7.87 9.47
N GLY A 77 -6.80 -9.05 9.94
CA GLY A 77 -7.01 -9.47 11.32
C GLY A 77 -6.03 -8.82 12.29
N SER A 78 -4.86 -8.35 11.82
CA SER A 78 -3.84 -7.70 12.64
C SER A 78 -3.05 -6.68 11.81
N PRO A 79 -3.37 -5.38 11.89
CA PRO A 79 -2.69 -4.35 11.10
C PRO A 79 -1.24 -4.11 11.54
N ILE A 80 -0.92 -4.45 12.78
CA ILE A 80 0.43 -4.35 13.36
C ILE A 80 0.94 -5.75 13.66
N THR A 81 2.01 -6.18 12.99
CA THR A 81 2.55 -7.54 13.15
C THR A 81 3.88 -7.56 13.91
N LYS A 82 4.72 -6.56 13.73
CA LYS A 82 6.07 -6.51 14.32
C LYS A 82 6.33 -5.20 15.06
N SER A 83 5.86 -4.09 14.53
CA SER A 83 6.14 -2.78 15.09
C SER A 83 5.02 -1.80 14.72
N PRO A 84 4.81 -0.71 15.48
CA PRO A 84 3.87 0.37 15.12
C PRO A 84 4.11 0.95 13.73
N LEU A 85 5.32 0.79 13.17
CA LEU A 85 5.66 1.27 11.84
C LEU A 85 4.92 0.50 10.72
N ASP A 86 4.42 -0.70 11.00
CA ASP A 86 3.66 -1.51 10.04
C ASP A 86 2.39 -0.80 9.57
N ILE A 87 1.84 0.12 10.37
CA ILE A 87 0.60 0.83 10.03
C ILE A 87 0.80 1.99 9.05
N TYR A 88 2.02 2.52 8.92
CA TYR A 88 2.25 3.74 8.12
C TYR A 88 1.78 3.59 6.67
N ALA A 89 2.29 2.59 5.97
CA ALA A 89 1.92 2.38 4.56
C ALA A 89 0.44 2.02 4.39
N GLN A 90 -0.14 1.32 5.35
CA GLN A 90 -1.56 0.99 5.35
C GLN A 90 -2.42 2.25 5.49
N ALA A 91 -2.06 3.15 6.39
CA ALA A 91 -2.75 4.44 6.56
C ALA A 91 -2.62 5.34 5.33
N GLU A 92 -1.41 5.43 4.74
CA GLU A 92 -1.17 6.17 3.50
C GLU A 92 -1.99 5.62 2.32
N PHE A 93 -2.22 4.30 2.27
CA PHE A 93 -3.11 3.72 1.26
C PHE A 93 -4.55 4.20 1.43
N LEU A 94 -5.06 4.26 2.65
CA LEU A 94 -6.43 4.74 2.91
C LEU A 94 -6.57 6.22 2.55
N LYS A 95 -5.66 7.04 3.06
CA LYS A 95 -5.61 8.47 2.78
C LYS A 95 -4.19 8.99 3.01
N PRO A 96 -3.54 9.57 2.00
CA PRO A 96 -2.25 10.22 2.18
C PRO A 96 -2.29 11.25 3.31
N GLY A 97 -1.30 11.19 4.20
CA GLY A 97 -1.22 12.08 5.37
C GLY A 97 -2.21 11.76 6.50
N LEU A 98 -2.89 10.61 6.49
CA LEU A 98 -3.89 10.24 7.51
C LEU A 98 -3.32 10.26 8.94
N LEU A 99 -2.06 9.91 9.11
CA LEU A 99 -1.39 9.88 10.42
C LEU A 99 -0.78 11.23 10.84
N GLY A 100 -0.96 12.30 10.05
CA GLY A 100 -0.45 13.63 10.36
C GLY A 100 1.07 13.77 10.23
N HIS A 101 1.73 12.90 9.50
CA HIS A 101 3.17 12.93 9.26
C HIS A 101 3.48 13.10 7.78
N GLU A 102 4.41 14.01 7.46
CA GLU A 102 4.81 14.33 6.08
C GLU A 102 5.56 13.17 5.40
N SER A 103 6.19 12.30 6.17
CA SER A 103 6.97 11.19 5.64
C SER A 103 7.03 10.00 6.62
N PHE A 104 7.40 8.83 6.07
CA PHE A 104 7.71 7.67 6.90
C PHE A 104 8.79 7.96 7.94
N TYR A 105 9.79 8.76 7.61
CA TYR A 105 10.91 9.03 8.53
C TYR A 105 10.49 9.92 9.70
N THR A 106 9.59 10.89 9.50
CA THR A 106 9.04 11.69 10.60
C THR A 106 8.15 10.84 11.51
N PHE A 107 7.35 9.95 10.93
CA PHE A 107 6.57 8.97 11.69
C PHE A 107 7.47 8.00 12.49
N GLN A 108 8.50 7.44 11.84
CA GLN A 108 9.47 6.55 12.48
C GLN A 108 10.20 7.22 13.65
N GLY A 109 10.65 8.46 13.46
CA GLY A 109 11.35 9.21 14.53
C GLY A 109 10.50 9.44 15.77
N ARG A 110 9.15 9.44 15.64
CA ARG A 110 8.24 9.62 16.77
C ARG A 110 7.83 8.32 17.44
N TYR A 111 7.69 7.23 16.70
CA TYR A 111 7.08 6.00 17.20
C TYR A 111 8.01 4.79 17.25
N ALA A 112 9.26 4.92 16.78
CA ALA A 112 10.23 3.85 16.86
C ALA A 112 11.33 4.16 17.85
N VAL A 113 11.63 3.20 18.73
CA VAL A 113 12.84 3.23 19.53
C VAL A 113 13.98 2.73 18.66
N MET A 114 14.96 3.60 18.40
CA MET A 114 16.11 3.30 17.56
C MET A 114 17.33 3.05 18.42
N GLN A 115 17.98 1.91 18.25
CA GLN A 115 19.27 1.62 18.87
C GLN A 115 20.37 1.54 17.81
N ARG A 116 21.46 2.25 18.05
CA ARG A 116 22.66 2.11 17.21
C ARG A 116 23.40 0.83 17.61
N ARG A 117 23.60 -0.06 16.66
CA ARG A 117 24.42 -1.26 16.83
C ARG A 117 25.63 -1.19 15.93
N THR A 118 26.77 -1.72 16.42
CA THR A 118 28.02 -1.78 15.68
C THR A 118 28.37 -3.26 15.48
N MET A 119 28.64 -3.63 14.23
CA MET A 119 29.20 -4.95 13.89
C MET A 119 30.49 -4.73 13.10
N GLY A 120 31.62 -4.96 13.74
CA GLY A 120 32.94 -4.65 13.17
C GLY A 120 33.08 -3.15 12.90
N ALA A 121 33.52 -2.79 11.68
CA ALA A 121 33.68 -1.41 11.24
C ALA A 121 32.37 -0.71 10.81
N HIS A 122 31.25 -1.43 10.76
CA HIS A 122 29.96 -0.90 10.31
C HIS A 122 29.01 -0.65 11.48
N SER A 123 28.39 0.52 11.48
CA SER A 123 27.31 0.85 12.42
C SER A 123 25.98 0.98 11.66
N PHE A 124 24.90 0.44 12.23
CA PHE A 124 23.55 0.55 11.71
C PHE A 124 22.54 0.82 12.82
N GLN A 125 21.41 1.39 12.44
CA GLN A 125 20.31 1.62 13.37
C GLN A 125 19.35 0.43 13.33
N GLN A 126 19.05 -0.12 14.49
CA GLN A 126 18.06 -1.19 14.67
C GLN A 126 16.82 -0.62 15.36
N ILE A 127 15.64 -0.98 14.84
CA ILE A 127 14.37 -0.70 15.48
C ILE A 127 14.14 -1.74 16.57
N LEU A 128 13.86 -1.30 17.79
CA LEU A 128 13.62 -2.17 18.95
C LEU A 128 12.13 -2.41 19.23
N GLY A 129 11.23 -1.64 18.61
CA GLY A 129 9.78 -1.74 18.81
C GLY A 129 9.03 -0.52 18.33
#